data_15837e773d4704e20f8aa6860c9a0889
#
_entry.id   15837e773d4704e20f8aa6860c9a0889
#
_cell.length_a   1.000
_cell.length_b   1.000
_cell.length_c   1.000
_cell.angle_alpha   90.00
_cell.angle_beta   90.00
_cell.angle_gamma   90.00
#
_symmetry.space_group_name_H-M   'P 1'
#
loop_
_entity.id
_entity.type
_entity.pdbx_description
1 polymer ?
#
loop_
_entity_poly.entity_id
_entity_poly.type
_entity_poly.pdbx_seq_one_letter_code
_entity_poly.pdbx_strand_id
1 'polypeptide(L)'
;ALLYGSWDSFSGQVFTEWRNDPNHYEDQRWTHVIAPFTIPKHWKIYRGYDFGFSKPFSVGWYAADEEGRLYRIKELYGCTGRPNDGLRIDPVEQARRIREAEQNDPVLRGRVIQGIADPAIFDESRGESIAAMMERGPNFLHWMPGDHTRLAGKMQMHYRLNFDGEGRPMLQVFNTCKHFIRTIPNLVYDESNVEDIDTRQEDHIYDECRYVLMENPISPPRHTSAPPVLDDPLELHRKAKFLRV
;
A
#
# COMPACT_ATOMS: atom_id res chain seq x y z
N ALA A 1 -17.15 22.72 9.21
CA ALA A 1 -16.55 23.90 8.60
C ALA A 1 -15.37 23.49 7.74
N LEU A 2 -15.54 23.67 6.52
CA LEU A 2 -14.74 23.79 5.34
C LEU A 2 -13.31 24.28 5.52
N LEU A 3 -12.51 23.82 4.56
CA LEU A 3 -11.31 24.43 4.02
C LEU A 3 -10.00 23.75 4.44
N TYR A 4 -9.49 22.96 3.49
CA TYR A 4 -8.21 23.18 2.80
C TYR A 4 -7.86 21.91 2.05
N GLY A 5 -7.83 22.01 0.76
CA GLY A 5 -7.32 21.00 -0.13
C GLY A 5 -8.20 20.91 -1.37
N SER A 6 -7.67 21.24 -2.53
CA SER A 6 -8.32 20.91 -3.79
C SER A 6 -8.43 19.38 -3.84
N TRP A 7 -9.61 18.91 -3.57
CA TRP A 7 -9.96 17.53 -3.74
C TRP A 7 -10.28 17.34 -5.22
N ASP A 8 -9.27 17.06 -6.03
CA ASP A 8 -9.49 16.57 -7.38
C ASP A 8 -9.87 15.09 -7.33
N SER A 9 -10.91 14.75 -6.55
CA SER A 9 -11.54 13.45 -6.65
C SER A 9 -12.44 13.48 -7.89
N PHE A 10 -12.06 12.68 -8.89
CA PHE A 10 -12.91 12.50 -10.06
C PHE A 10 -13.89 11.33 -9.85
N SER A 11 -14.97 11.31 -10.61
CA SER A 11 -15.97 10.25 -10.54
C SER A 11 -15.34 8.89 -10.83
N GLY A 12 -15.51 7.93 -9.89
CA GLY A 12 -14.99 6.56 -10.02
C GLY A 12 -13.64 6.30 -9.37
N GLN A 13 -13.00 7.29 -8.73
CA GLN A 13 -11.75 7.08 -8.00
C GLN A 13 -11.91 6.05 -6.87
N VAL A 14 -10.97 5.08 -6.78
CA VAL A 14 -11.03 4.02 -5.77
C VAL A 14 -10.60 4.53 -4.40
N PHE A 15 -9.43 5.17 -4.30
CA PHE A 15 -8.83 5.59 -3.03
C PHE A 15 -9.03 7.08 -2.80
N THR A 16 -10.23 7.45 -2.40
CA THR A 16 -10.61 8.85 -2.12
C THR A 16 -9.98 9.42 -0.84
N GLU A 17 -9.46 8.55 0.03
CA GLU A 17 -8.72 8.92 1.25
C GLU A 17 -7.32 9.47 0.93
N TRP A 18 -6.79 9.16 -0.27
CA TRP A 18 -5.43 9.56 -0.64
C TRP A 18 -5.25 11.07 -0.59
N ARG A 19 -4.20 11.49 0.11
CA ARG A 19 -3.79 12.89 0.19
C ARG A 19 -2.30 13.05 0.00
N ASN A 20 -1.93 13.99 -0.84
CA ASN A 20 -0.55 14.43 -1.04
C ASN A 20 -0.48 15.93 -0.75
N ASP A 21 -0.03 16.30 0.44
CA ASP A 21 0.11 17.70 0.86
C ASP A 21 1.57 18.01 1.19
N PRO A 22 2.29 18.74 0.30
CA PRO A 22 3.69 19.08 0.51
C PRO A 22 3.97 19.91 1.76
N ASN A 23 2.98 20.62 2.30
CA ASN A 23 3.16 21.43 3.51
C ASN A 23 3.31 20.54 4.76
N HIS A 24 2.93 19.27 4.66
CA HIS A 24 2.93 18.30 5.75
C HIS A 24 3.93 17.15 5.58
N TYR A 25 4.88 17.28 4.65
CA TYR A 25 5.89 16.22 4.43
C TYR A 25 6.81 16.00 5.63
N GLU A 26 7.13 17.05 6.37
CA GLU A 26 8.07 17.00 7.50
C GLU A 26 7.38 16.59 8.81
N ASP A 27 6.17 17.06 9.06
CA ASP A 27 5.41 16.70 10.27
C ASP A 27 4.66 15.36 10.14
N GLN A 28 4.60 14.81 8.92
CA GLN A 28 4.04 13.49 8.58
C GLN A 28 2.57 13.31 8.98
N ARG A 29 1.80 14.40 9.05
CA ARG A 29 0.40 14.41 9.46
C ARG A 29 -0.50 14.91 8.33
N TRP A 30 -1.67 14.32 8.23
CA TRP A 30 -2.69 14.69 7.24
C TRP A 30 -2.24 14.56 5.78
N THR A 31 -1.19 13.77 5.55
CA THR A 31 -0.63 13.44 4.24
C THR A 31 -0.16 11.99 4.21
N HIS A 32 -0.27 11.35 3.05
CA HIS A 32 0.31 10.02 2.81
C HIS A 32 1.75 10.10 2.28
N VAL A 33 2.09 11.23 1.67
CA VAL A 33 3.43 11.48 1.13
C VAL A 33 4.25 12.26 2.14
N ILE A 34 5.46 11.78 2.43
CA ILE A 34 6.34 12.34 3.44
C ILE A 34 7.77 12.51 2.94
N ALA A 35 8.54 13.38 3.58
CA ALA A 35 9.97 13.47 3.36
C ALA A 35 10.68 12.19 3.84
N PRO A 36 11.74 11.72 3.14
CA PRO A 36 12.54 10.59 3.62
C PRO A 36 13.16 10.87 4.98
N PHE A 37 13.16 9.86 5.84
CA PHE A 37 13.82 9.89 7.13
C PHE A 37 14.70 8.64 7.34
N THR A 38 15.53 8.64 8.35
CA THR A 38 16.42 7.50 8.65
C THR A 38 15.61 6.34 9.22
N ILE A 39 15.59 5.22 8.49
CA ILE A 39 14.89 4.00 8.92
C ILE A 39 15.69 3.29 10.02
N PRO A 40 15.11 3.05 11.21
CA PRO A 40 15.76 2.34 12.29
C PRO A 40 16.19 0.92 11.87
N LYS A 41 17.35 0.47 12.36
CA LYS A 41 17.91 -0.84 11.97
C LYS A 41 17.05 -2.03 12.41
N HIS A 42 16.28 -1.89 13.46
CA HIS A 42 15.44 -2.95 14.03
C HIS A 42 14.07 -3.08 13.31
N TRP A 43 13.68 -2.10 12.51
CA TRP A 43 12.44 -2.20 11.74
C TRP A 43 12.53 -3.30 10.68
N LYS A 44 11.46 -4.04 10.49
CA LYS A 44 11.38 -5.06 9.44
C LYS A 44 11.30 -4.40 8.08
N ILE A 45 11.94 -5.03 7.09
CA ILE A 45 11.86 -4.60 5.69
C ILE A 45 11.16 -5.68 4.87
N TYR A 46 10.16 -5.24 4.13
CA TYR A 46 9.44 -6.06 3.15
C TYR A 46 9.75 -5.57 1.74
N ARG A 47 9.69 -6.50 0.80
CA ARG A 47 9.79 -6.19 -0.64
C ARG A 47 8.60 -6.83 -1.33
N GLY A 48 7.71 -6.00 -1.90
CA GLY A 48 6.62 -6.45 -2.76
C GLY A 48 7.10 -6.57 -4.20
N TYR A 49 6.50 -7.48 -4.96
CA TYR A 49 6.81 -7.68 -6.37
C TYR A 49 5.57 -8.10 -7.17
N ASP A 50 5.33 -7.38 -8.26
CA ASP A 50 4.39 -7.72 -9.32
C ASP A 50 5.16 -7.88 -10.63
N PHE A 51 5.08 -9.07 -11.25
CA PHE A 51 5.80 -9.37 -12.47
C PHE A 51 5.17 -8.70 -13.69
N GLY A 52 6.00 -8.13 -14.54
CA GLY A 52 5.61 -7.63 -15.85
C GLY A 52 6.71 -7.80 -16.89
N PHE A 53 6.32 -8.04 -18.14
CA PHE A 53 7.23 -8.09 -19.29
C PHE A 53 6.84 -7.01 -20.31
N SER A 54 5.70 -7.16 -20.98
CA SER A 54 5.14 -6.13 -21.86
C SER A 54 4.44 -5.01 -21.11
N LYS A 55 3.98 -5.30 -19.90
CA LYS A 55 3.54 -4.35 -18.89
C LYS A 55 4.68 -4.10 -17.90
N PRO A 56 4.67 -2.96 -17.19
CA PRO A 56 5.70 -2.72 -16.18
C PRO A 56 5.70 -3.76 -15.08
N PHE A 57 6.87 -4.21 -14.64
CA PHE A 57 6.99 -4.85 -13.34
C PHE A 57 7.07 -3.79 -12.24
N SER A 58 6.61 -4.12 -11.05
CA SER A 58 6.68 -3.25 -9.90
C SER A 58 7.42 -3.90 -8.74
N VAL A 59 8.30 -3.15 -8.10
CA VAL A 59 8.95 -3.51 -6.84
C VAL A 59 8.83 -2.35 -5.88
N GLY A 60 8.32 -2.62 -4.67
CA GLY A 60 8.29 -1.65 -3.59
C GLY A 60 8.99 -2.18 -2.35
N TRP A 61 9.78 -1.34 -1.68
CA TRP A 61 10.36 -1.66 -0.39
C TRP A 61 9.64 -0.90 0.71
N TYR A 62 9.29 -1.62 1.77
CA TYR A 62 8.50 -1.11 2.89
C TYR A 62 9.22 -1.37 4.21
N ALA A 63 9.30 -0.34 5.03
CA ALA A 63 9.71 -0.48 6.43
C ALA A 63 8.48 -0.53 7.31
N ALA A 64 8.46 -1.42 8.31
CA ALA A 64 7.38 -1.52 9.29
C ALA A 64 7.88 -1.06 10.66
N ASP A 65 7.18 -0.10 11.28
CA ASP A 65 7.44 0.32 12.64
C ASP A 65 6.82 -0.64 13.68
N GLU A 66 7.01 -0.35 14.95
CA GLU A 66 6.51 -1.17 16.07
C GLU A 66 4.99 -1.13 16.20
N GLU A 67 4.34 -0.11 15.65
CA GLU A 67 2.88 0.03 15.62
C GLU A 67 2.25 -0.69 14.43
N GLY A 68 3.08 -1.24 13.51
CA GLY A 68 2.63 -1.90 12.28
C GLY A 68 2.30 -0.93 11.15
N ARG A 69 2.69 0.34 11.25
CA ARG A 69 2.62 1.30 10.16
C ARG A 69 3.66 0.94 9.11
N LEU A 70 3.27 0.99 7.86
CA LEU A 70 4.14 0.73 6.73
C LEU A 70 4.57 2.04 6.08
N TYR A 71 5.86 2.12 5.79
CA TYR A 71 6.48 3.21 5.04
C TYR A 71 7.04 2.66 3.74
N ARG A 72 6.47 3.05 2.60
CA ARG A 72 7.09 2.75 1.30
C ARG A 72 8.30 3.67 1.12
N ILE A 73 9.49 3.10 1.26
CA ILE A 73 10.74 3.86 1.32
C ILE A 73 11.46 3.95 -0.02
N LYS A 74 11.16 3.02 -0.94
CA LYS A 74 11.82 2.93 -2.26
C LYS A 74 10.92 2.18 -3.23
N GLU A 75 11.12 2.47 -4.51
CA GLU A 75 10.47 1.75 -5.60
C GLU A 75 11.44 1.51 -6.77
N LEU A 76 11.17 0.45 -7.53
CA LEU A 76 11.74 0.17 -8.83
C LEU A 76 10.60 -0.21 -9.76
N TYR A 77 10.35 0.62 -10.77
CA TYR A 77 9.24 0.45 -11.67
C TYR A 77 9.74 0.25 -13.10
N GLY A 78 9.41 -0.90 -13.69
CA GLY A 78 9.93 -1.36 -14.98
C GLY A 78 9.20 -0.79 -16.17
N CYS A 79 9.03 0.54 -16.26
CA CYS A 79 8.39 1.21 -17.39
C CYS A 79 9.42 1.87 -18.34
N THR A 80 9.02 2.04 -19.59
CA THR A 80 9.82 2.73 -20.65
C THR A 80 9.76 4.24 -20.54
N GLY A 81 9.03 4.81 -19.58
CA GLY A 81 8.68 6.22 -19.49
C GLY A 81 7.33 6.54 -20.14
N ARG A 82 6.71 5.59 -20.85
CA ARG A 82 5.32 5.66 -21.30
C ARG A 82 4.42 4.97 -20.27
N PRO A 83 3.23 5.51 -19.98
CA PRO A 83 2.30 4.86 -19.07
C PRO A 83 1.99 3.42 -19.50
N ASN A 84 2.03 2.49 -18.55
CA ASN A 84 1.64 1.09 -18.74
C ASN A 84 2.42 0.33 -19.86
N ASP A 85 3.66 0.76 -20.20
CA ASP A 85 4.53 0.12 -21.18
C ASP A 85 5.82 -0.39 -20.51
N GLY A 86 5.97 -1.74 -20.48
CA GLY A 86 7.04 -2.44 -19.78
C GLY A 86 8.36 -2.49 -20.56
N LEU A 87 9.45 -2.68 -19.83
CA LEU A 87 10.82 -2.73 -20.38
C LEU A 87 11.13 -3.98 -21.21
N ARG A 88 10.30 -5.01 -21.18
CA ARG A 88 10.49 -6.30 -21.88
C ARG A 88 11.79 -6.99 -21.53
N ILE A 89 12.16 -6.99 -20.28
CA ILE A 89 13.33 -7.69 -19.73
C ILE A 89 12.90 -8.95 -19.01
N ASP A 90 13.73 -9.99 -19.11
CA ASP A 90 13.46 -11.29 -18.51
C ASP A 90 13.57 -11.30 -16.97
N PRO A 91 13.06 -12.34 -16.28
CA PRO A 91 13.09 -12.42 -14.82
C PRO A 91 14.50 -12.36 -14.21
N VAL A 92 15.52 -12.88 -14.89
CA VAL A 92 16.90 -12.88 -14.38
C VAL A 92 17.47 -11.47 -14.39
N GLU A 93 17.20 -10.69 -15.44
CA GLU A 93 17.61 -9.29 -15.53
C GLU A 93 16.80 -8.43 -14.52
N GLN A 94 15.52 -8.72 -14.32
CA GLN A 94 14.74 -8.06 -13.25
C GLN A 94 15.36 -8.35 -11.88
N ALA A 95 15.73 -9.61 -11.58
CA ALA A 95 16.40 -9.98 -10.34
C ALA A 95 17.73 -9.23 -10.16
N ARG A 96 18.52 -9.09 -11.23
CA ARG A 96 19.78 -8.34 -11.19
C ARG A 96 19.55 -6.87 -10.80
N ARG A 97 18.57 -6.21 -11.41
CA ARG A 97 18.22 -4.81 -11.11
C ARG A 97 17.69 -4.62 -9.69
N ILE A 98 16.88 -5.56 -9.20
CA ILE A 98 16.37 -5.54 -7.83
C ILE A 98 17.54 -5.66 -6.85
N ARG A 99 18.44 -6.63 -7.07
CA ARG A 99 19.60 -6.83 -6.20
C ARG A 99 20.55 -5.62 -6.23
N GLU A 100 20.79 -5.05 -7.40
CA GLU A 100 21.58 -3.83 -7.56
C GLU A 100 20.96 -2.65 -6.79
N ALA A 101 19.63 -2.47 -6.87
CA ALA A 101 18.93 -1.44 -6.13
C ALA A 101 19.06 -1.61 -4.61
N GLU A 102 19.07 -2.86 -4.11
CA GLU A 102 19.27 -3.17 -2.69
C GLU A 102 20.72 -2.95 -2.24
N GLN A 103 21.69 -3.35 -3.06
CA GLN A 103 23.11 -3.22 -2.73
C GLN A 103 23.60 -1.76 -2.73
N ASN A 104 23.02 -0.93 -3.59
CA ASN A 104 23.38 0.48 -3.71
C ASN A 104 22.61 1.39 -2.73
N ASP A 105 21.59 0.86 -2.04
CA ASP A 105 20.82 1.63 -1.09
C ASP A 105 21.37 1.49 0.34
N PRO A 106 21.72 2.61 1.02
CA PRO A 106 22.31 2.55 2.35
C PRO A 106 21.35 2.00 3.42
N VAL A 107 20.03 2.07 3.20
CA VAL A 107 19.01 1.53 4.11
C VAL A 107 18.85 0.03 3.90
N LEU A 108 18.88 -0.44 2.65
CA LEU A 108 18.56 -1.84 2.29
C LEU A 108 19.79 -2.75 2.33
N ARG A 109 20.97 -2.19 2.07
CA ARG A 109 22.20 -2.97 2.00
C ARG A 109 22.50 -3.74 3.28
N GLY A 110 22.62 -5.08 3.15
CA GLY A 110 22.92 -5.96 4.27
C GLY A 110 21.75 -6.23 5.22
N ARG A 111 20.53 -5.74 4.89
CA ARG A 111 19.32 -6.04 5.66
C ARG A 111 18.72 -7.38 5.25
N VAL A 112 18.06 -8.03 6.20
CA VAL A 112 17.14 -9.12 5.88
C VAL A 112 15.87 -8.50 5.30
N ILE A 113 15.52 -8.89 4.09
CA ILE A 113 14.36 -8.38 3.36
C ILE A 113 13.43 -9.55 3.07
N GLN A 114 12.20 -9.48 3.55
CA GLN A 114 11.16 -10.46 3.28
C GLN A 114 10.50 -10.13 1.93
N GLY A 115 10.70 -11.00 0.93
CA GLY A 115 10.13 -10.82 -0.40
C GLY A 115 8.75 -11.47 -0.51
N ILE A 116 7.75 -10.72 -0.99
CA ILE A 116 6.37 -11.17 -1.20
C ILE A 116 6.00 -10.84 -2.64
N ALA A 117 5.49 -11.80 -3.38
CA ALA A 117 5.22 -11.64 -4.81
C ALA A 117 3.87 -12.19 -5.23
N ASP A 118 3.42 -11.78 -6.42
CA ASP A 118 2.27 -12.39 -7.08
C ASP A 118 2.42 -13.91 -7.10
N PRO A 119 1.43 -14.68 -6.59
CA PRO A 119 1.44 -16.14 -6.68
C PRO A 119 1.64 -16.68 -8.09
N ALA A 120 1.29 -15.96 -9.13
CA ALA A 120 1.46 -16.38 -10.52
C ALA A 120 2.93 -16.62 -10.90
N ILE A 121 3.90 -16.00 -10.21
CA ILE A 121 5.33 -16.21 -10.51
C ILE A 121 5.83 -17.60 -10.09
N PHE A 122 5.05 -18.34 -9.29
CA PHE A 122 5.38 -19.70 -8.83
C PHE A 122 4.78 -20.79 -9.73
N ASP A 123 4.05 -20.43 -10.80
CA ASP A 123 3.46 -21.39 -11.72
C ASP A 123 4.54 -22.12 -12.53
N GLU A 124 4.59 -23.45 -12.41
CA GLU A 124 5.50 -24.36 -13.11
C GLU A 124 4.81 -25.11 -14.26
N SER A 125 3.54 -24.85 -14.54
CA SER A 125 2.77 -25.58 -15.55
C SER A 125 3.36 -25.51 -16.96
N ARG A 126 4.22 -24.52 -17.22
CA ARG A 126 4.85 -24.26 -18.53
C ARG A 126 6.38 -24.33 -18.49
N GLY A 127 6.95 -24.92 -17.45
CA GLY A 127 8.39 -25.04 -17.25
C GLY A 127 8.84 -24.44 -15.94
N GLU A 128 10.10 -23.99 -15.88
CA GLU A 128 10.65 -23.36 -14.68
C GLU A 128 9.90 -22.07 -14.33
N SER A 129 9.49 -21.93 -13.08
CA SER A 129 8.76 -20.77 -12.61
C SER A 129 9.63 -19.49 -12.60
N ILE A 130 9.00 -18.33 -12.70
CA ILE A 130 9.68 -17.03 -12.59
C ILE A 130 10.41 -16.92 -11.25
N ALA A 131 9.78 -17.35 -10.16
CA ALA A 131 10.39 -17.37 -8.84
C ALA A 131 11.68 -18.19 -8.82
N ALA A 132 11.67 -19.41 -9.40
CA ALA A 132 12.85 -20.26 -9.49
C ALA A 132 13.97 -19.61 -10.34
N MET A 133 13.62 -18.96 -11.46
CA MET A 133 14.59 -18.23 -12.29
C MET A 133 15.26 -17.09 -11.51
N MET A 134 14.51 -16.35 -10.68
CA MET A 134 15.02 -15.25 -9.88
C MET A 134 15.83 -15.72 -8.67
N GLU A 135 15.54 -16.90 -8.15
CA GLU A 135 16.26 -17.53 -7.04
C GLU A 135 17.59 -18.14 -7.46
N ARG A 136 17.75 -18.43 -8.75
CA ARG A 136 18.94 -19.01 -9.35
C ARG A 136 20.04 -17.97 -9.58
N GLY A 137 21.30 -18.41 -9.40
CA GLY A 137 22.47 -17.63 -9.79
C GLY A 137 22.89 -16.55 -8.80
N PRO A 138 23.75 -15.62 -9.23
CA PRO A 138 24.41 -14.68 -8.31
C PRO A 138 23.47 -13.65 -7.67
N ASN A 139 22.30 -13.45 -8.25
CA ASN A 139 21.36 -12.44 -7.77
C ASN A 139 20.45 -12.95 -6.66
N PHE A 140 20.27 -14.22 -6.52
CA PHE A 140 19.47 -14.95 -5.52
C PHE A 140 18.42 -14.09 -4.80
N LEU A 141 17.22 -14.04 -5.34
CA LEU A 141 16.07 -13.36 -4.74
C LEU A 141 15.03 -14.41 -4.35
N HIS A 142 14.85 -14.58 -3.05
CA HIS A 142 13.80 -15.45 -2.52
C HIS A 142 12.47 -14.69 -2.42
N TRP A 143 11.39 -15.35 -2.82
CA TRP A 143 10.03 -14.83 -2.77
C TRP A 143 9.11 -15.77 -2.02
N MET A 144 8.14 -15.22 -1.31
CA MET A 144 6.99 -15.93 -0.78
C MET A 144 5.75 -15.54 -1.59
N PRO A 145 4.82 -16.49 -1.83
CA PRO A 145 3.57 -16.16 -2.51
C PRO A 145 2.71 -15.26 -1.62
N GLY A 146 2.27 -14.12 -2.16
CA GLY A 146 1.35 -13.21 -1.49
C GLY A 146 -0.09 -13.72 -1.54
N ASP A 147 -0.91 -13.28 -0.61
CA ASP A 147 -2.36 -13.48 -0.70
C ASP A 147 -2.93 -12.59 -1.80
N HIS A 148 -3.52 -13.19 -2.83
CA HIS A 148 -4.08 -12.48 -3.97
C HIS A 148 -5.58 -12.17 -3.85
N THR A 149 -6.18 -12.34 -2.65
CA THR A 149 -7.60 -12.03 -2.41
C THR A 149 -7.85 -10.54 -2.64
N ARG A 150 -8.44 -10.19 -3.78
CA ARG A 150 -8.53 -8.81 -4.27
C ARG A 150 -9.34 -7.92 -3.35
N LEU A 151 -10.56 -8.34 -2.95
CA LEU A 151 -11.42 -7.54 -2.08
C LEU A 151 -10.78 -7.29 -0.71
N ALA A 152 -10.23 -8.33 -0.07
CA ALA A 152 -9.57 -8.18 1.22
C ALA A 152 -8.37 -7.23 1.12
N GLY A 153 -7.55 -7.37 0.07
CA GLY A 153 -6.41 -6.48 -0.15
C GLY A 153 -6.81 -5.03 -0.42
N LYS A 154 -7.90 -4.80 -1.18
CA LYS A 154 -8.45 -3.45 -1.37
C LYS A 154 -8.89 -2.84 -0.03
N MET A 155 -9.59 -3.62 0.80
CA MET A 155 -10.00 -3.16 2.13
C MET A 155 -8.80 -2.84 3.03
N GLN A 156 -7.71 -3.64 2.97
CA GLN A 156 -6.48 -3.33 3.68
C GLN A 156 -5.87 -1.99 3.24
N MET A 157 -5.93 -1.67 1.95
CA MET A 157 -5.48 -0.37 1.46
C MET A 157 -6.35 0.77 2.03
N HIS A 158 -7.68 0.67 1.98
CA HIS A 158 -8.58 1.65 2.58
C HIS A 158 -8.31 1.84 4.07
N TYR A 159 -8.16 0.75 4.85
CA TYR A 159 -7.90 0.85 6.29
C TYR A 159 -6.60 1.59 6.58
N ARG A 160 -5.56 1.35 5.79
CA ARG A 160 -4.25 1.97 5.98
C ARG A 160 -4.18 3.42 5.50
N LEU A 161 -5.02 3.81 4.55
CA LEU A 161 -5.10 5.19 4.07
C LEU A 161 -5.96 6.08 4.99
N ASN A 162 -6.80 5.53 5.86
CA ASN A 162 -7.55 6.34 6.81
C ASN A 162 -6.63 7.02 7.82
N PHE A 163 -6.85 8.29 8.06
CA PHE A 163 -6.16 9.04 9.09
C PHE A 163 -6.78 8.76 10.47
N ASP A 164 -5.94 8.60 11.48
CA ASP A 164 -6.36 8.60 12.87
C ASP A 164 -6.70 10.01 13.38
N GLY A 165 -7.05 10.12 14.66
CA GLY A 165 -7.39 11.41 15.29
C GLY A 165 -6.24 12.42 15.34
N GLU A 166 -4.99 11.98 15.13
CA GLU A 166 -3.79 12.81 15.07
C GLU A 166 -3.34 13.11 13.64
N GLY A 167 -4.07 12.61 12.65
CA GLY A 167 -3.76 12.78 11.24
C GLY A 167 -2.68 11.82 10.72
N ARG A 168 -2.48 10.67 11.37
CA ARG A 168 -1.50 9.66 10.94
C ARG A 168 -2.20 8.49 10.25
N PRO A 169 -1.83 8.17 9.01
CA PRO A 169 -2.31 6.97 8.34
C PRO A 169 -1.40 5.77 8.69
N MET A 170 -1.86 4.55 8.41
CA MET A 170 -1.08 3.33 8.60
C MET A 170 -0.25 2.93 7.37
N LEU A 171 -0.28 3.73 6.30
CA LEU A 171 0.59 3.64 5.13
C LEU A 171 1.05 5.03 4.74
N GLN A 172 2.36 5.25 4.75
CA GLN A 172 3.00 6.47 4.25
C GLN A 172 4.04 6.14 3.17
N VAL A 173 4.33 7.11 2.33
CA VAL A 173 5.15 6.91 1.13
C VAL A 173 6.17 8.04 1.04
N PHE A 174 7.44 7.70 0.88
CA PHE A 174 8.46 8.71 0.64
C PHE A 174 8.20 9.47 -0.66
N ASN A 175 8.38 10.77 -0.65
CA ASN A 175 8.17 11.64 -1.81
C ASN A 175 9.09 11.30 -3.00
N THR A 176 10.04 10.39 -2.81
CA THR A 176 10.89 9.82 -3.86
C THR A 176 10.21 8.71 -4.65
N CYS A 177 9.12 8.10 -4.13
CA CYS A 177 8.33 7.05 -4.79
C CYS A 177 7.33 7.67 -5.78
N LYS A 178 7.85 8.21 -6.88
CA LYS A 178 7.08 9.03 -7.84
C LYS A 178 5.99 8.26 -8.57
N HIS A 179 6.25 6.98 -8.88
CA HIS A 179 5.29 6.15 -9.60
C HIS A 179 4.10 5.77 -8.72
N PHE A 180 4.33 5.42 -7.45
CA PHE A 180 3.26 5.18 -6.48
C PHE A 180 2.37 6.42 -6.32
N ILE A 181 3.00 7.59 -6.10
CA ILE A 181 2.31 8.87 -5.91
C ILE A 181 1.46 9.23 -7.14
N ARG A 182 1.94 8.87 -8.34
CA ARG A 182 1.25 9.13 -9.60
C ARG A 182 0.12 8.14 -9.87
N THR A 183 0.30 6.84 -9.59
CA THR A 183 -0.65 5.80 -10.03
C THR A 183 -1.80 5.60 -9.07
N ILE A 184 -1.56 5.55 -7.75
CA ILE A 184 -2.58 5.21 -6.76
C ILE A 184 -3.81 6.15 -6.80
N PRO A 185 -3.67 7.48 -6.85
CA PRO A 185 -4.83 8.37 -6.88
C PRO A 185 -5.62 8.29 -8.20
N ASN A 186 -5.05 7.72 -9.25
CA ASN A 186 -5.69 7.63 -10.56
C ASN A 186 -6.43 6.30 -10.80
N LEU A 187 -6.39 5.37 -9.84
CA LEU A 187 -7.09 4.09 -9.97
C LEU A 187 -8.60 4.28 -9.89
N VAL A 188 -9.31 3.66 -10.85
CA VAL A 188 -10.77 3.69 -10.93
C VAL A 188 -11.37 2.30 -10.76
N TYR A 189 -12.63 2.26 -10.36
CA TYR A 189 -13.40 1.01 -10.28
C TYR A 189 -13.62 0.40 -11.66
N ASP A 190 -13.70 -0.92 -11.71
CA ASP A 190 -14.13 -1.65 -12.91
C ASP A 190 -15.62 -1.38 -13.16
N GLU A 191 -15.96 -0.98 -14.38
CA GLU A 191 -17.36 -0.68 -14.76
C GLU A 191 -18.28 -1.91 -14.70
N SER A 192 -17.70 -3.10 -14.89
CA SER A 192 -18.43 -4.37 -14.84
C SER A 192 -18.47 -5.01 -13.46
N ASN A 193 -17.52 -4.66 -12.59
CA ASN A 193 -17.42 -5.12 -11.22
C ASN A 193 -17.03 -3.96 -10.31
N VAL A 194 -18.02 -3.21 -9.87
CA VAL A 194 -17.83 -2.01 -9.01
C VAL A 194 -17.19 -2.30 -7.64
N GLU A 195 -16.98 -3.56 -7.29
CA GLU A 195 -16.27 -3.96 -6.08
C GLU A 195 -14.76 -4.10 -6.33
N ASP A 196 -14.31 -4.10 -7.58
CA ASP A 196 -12.90 -4.28 -7.94
C ASP A 196 -12.33 -3.07 -8.68
N ILE A 197 -11.01 -3.05 -8.83
CA ILE A 197 -10.26 -2.04 -9.58
C ILE A 197 -10.19 -2.49 -11.04
N ASP A 198 -10.32 -1.56 -11.98
CA ASP A 198 -10.13 -1.83 -13.40
C ASP A 198 -8.68 -2.24 -13.70
N THR A 199 -8.46 -3.51 -13.98
CA THR A 199 -7.14 -4.09 -14.28
C THR A 199 -6.59 -3.74 -15.66
N ARG A 200 -7.34 -3.02 -16.49
CA ARG A 200 -6.86 -2.51 -17.80
C ARG A 200 -5.97 -1.28 -17.64
N GLN A 201 -6.03 -0.63 -16.49
CA GLN A 201 -5.20 0.55 -16.17
C GLN A 201 -3.84 0.14 -15.58
N GLU A 202 -3.08 1.13 -15.11
CA GLU A 202 -1.73 0.94 -14.56
C GLU A 202 -1.81 0.60 -13.06
N ASP A 203 -2.21 -0.64 -12.74
CA ASP A 203 -2.49 -1.14 -11.40
C ASP A 203 -1.31 -1.92 -10.74
N HIS A 204 -0.21 -2.13 -11.49
CA HIS A 204 0.93 -2.97 -11.06
C HIS A 204 1.52 -2.57 -9.70
N ILE A 205 1.60 -1.26 -9.42
CA ILE A 205 2.11 -0.75 -8.13
C ILE A 205 1.11 -1.03 -7.01
N TYR A 206 -0.18 -0.95 -7.29
CA TYR A 206 -1.21 -1.31 -6.35
C TYR A 206 -1.18 -2.81 -6.04
N ASP A 207 -1.08 -3.67 -7.03
CA ASP A 207 -1.03 -5.11 -6.84
C ASP A 207 0.20 -5.54 -6.04
N GLU A 208 1.38 -5.02 -6.37
CA GLU A 208 2.60 -5.22 -5.59
C GLU A 208 2.43 -4.76 -4.13
N CYS A 209 1.87 -3.56 -3.92
CA CYS A 209 1.60 -3.02 -2.58
C CYS A 209 0.63 -3.92 -1.81
N ARG A 210 -0.45 -4.34 -2.44
CA ARG A 210 -1.49 -5.18 -1.86
C ARG A 210 -0.94 -6.49 -1.28
N TYR A 211 0.03 -7.14 -1.92
CA TYR A 211 0.66 -8.34 -1.36
C TYR A 211 1.37 -8.06 -0.04
N VAL A 212 2.07 -6.95 0.07
CA VAL A 212 2.72 -6.53 1.33
C VAL A 212 1.70 -6.18 2.40
N LEU A 213 0.59 -5.52 2.04
CA LEU A 213 -0.47 -5.20 3.00
C LEU A 213 -1.14 -6.45 3.55
N MET A 214 -1.36 -7.47 2.71
CA MET A 214 -1.98 -8.74 3.10
C MET A 214 -1.06 -9.59 3.99
N GLU A 215 0.25 -9.46 3.87
CA GLU A 215 1.22 -10.07 4.80
C GLU A 215 1.21 -9.38 6.18
N ASN A 216 0.78 -8.13 6.23
CA ASN A 216 0.72 -7.32 7.44
C ASN A 216 -0.70 -6.77 7.69
N PRO A 217 -1.74 -7.62 7.79
CA PRO A 217 -3.11 -7.13 7.84
C PRO A 217 -3.38 -6.35 9.14
N ILE A 218 -4.15 -5.27 9.03
CA ILE A 218 -4.63 -4.50 10.17
C ILE A 218 -6.15 -4.62 10.30
N SER A 219 -6.64 -4.48 11.54
CA SER A 219 -8.08 -4.38 11.76
C SER A 219 -8.56 -2.96 11.44
N PRO A 220 -9.78 -2.81 10.90
CA PRO A 220 -10.36 -1.49 10.74
C PRO A 220 -10.42 -0.77 12.08
N PRO A 221 -10.24 0.57 12.10
CA PRO A 221 -10.38 1.33 13.32
C PRO A 221 -11.77 1.07 13.92
N ARG A 222 -11.80 0.65 15.17
CA ARG A 222 -13.06 0.50 15.88
C ARG A 222 -13.62 1.92 16.07
N HIS A 223 -14.67 2.26 15.36
CA HIS A 223 -15.49 3.40 15.75
C HIS A 223 -16.11 3.03 17.11
N THR A 224 -15.52 3.50 18.18
CA THR A 224 -16.19 3.58 19.47
C THR A 224 -17.21 4.73 19.35
N SER A 225 -18.27 4.53 18.57
CA SER A 225 -19.51 5.22 18.90
C SER A 225 -19.84 4.73 20.30
N ALA A 226 -19.76 5.63 21.28
CA ALA A 226 -20.39 5.37 22.56
C ALA A 226 -21.78 4.82 22.23
N PRO A 227 -22.22 3.68 22.84
CA PRO A 227 -23.56 3.19 22.60
C PRO A 227 -24.48 4.37 22.83
N PRO A 228 -25.51 4.59 21.97
CA PRO A 228 -26.46 5.65 22.21
C PRO A 228 -26.90 5.48 23.65
N VAL A 229 -26.73 6.54 24.45
CA VAL A 229 -27.33 6.57 25.80
C VAL A 229 -28.81 6.44 25.51
N LEU A 230 -29.31 5.21 25.59
CA LEU A 230 -30.74 4.96 25.61
C LEU A 230 -31.18 5.66 26.90
N ASP A 231 -31.83 6.81 26.75
CA ASP A 231 -32.53 7.44 27.85
C ASP A 231 -33.47 6.37 28.41
N ASP A 232 -33.12 5.85 29.57
CA ASP A 232 -33.94 4.81 30.22
C ASP A 232 -35.34 5.43 30.40
N PRO A 233 -36.40 4.86 29.78
CA PRO A 233 -37.76 5.38 29.92
C PRO A 233 -38.21 5.50 31.39
N LEU A 234 -37.56 4.74 32.30
CA LEU A 234 -37.80 4.80 33.74
C LEU A 234 -37.12 6.04 34.39
N GLU A 235 -35.98 6.53 33.85
CA GLU A 235 -35.37 7.77 34.32
C GLU A 235 -36.16 9.02 33.88
N LEU A 236 -36.71 9.02 32.68
CA LEU A 236 -37.62 10.05 32.22
C LEU A 236 -38.86 10.18 33.11
N HIS A 237 -39.39 9.02 33.57
CA HIS A 237 -40.55 8.99 34.49
C HIS A 237 -40.20 9.47 35.91
N ARG A 238 -38.97 9.25 36.38
CA ARG A 238 -38.48 9.78 37.66
C ARG A 238 -38.30 11.28 37.61
N LYS A 239 -37.65 11.82 36.54
CA LYS A 239 -37.48 13.29 36.36
C LYS A 239 -38.83 14.02 36.22
N ALA A 240 -39.82 13.43 35.56
CA ALA A 240 -41.13 14.02 35.42
C ALA A 240 -41.94 14.08 36.75
N LYS A 241 -41.67 13.22 37.74
CA LYS A 241 -42.29 13.27 39.07
C LYS A 241 -41.71 14.35 39.98
N PHE A 242 -40.47 14.77 39.79
CA PHE A 242 -39.85 15.85 40.61
C PHE A 242 -40.16 17.25 40.13
N LEU A 243 -40.78 17.43 38.96
CA LEU A 243 -41.17 18.74 38.43
C LEU A 243 -42.65 19.08 38.72
N ARG A 244 -43.33 18.34 39.57
CA ARG A 244 -44.72 18.58 40.00
C ARG A 244 -44.80 18.68 41.52
N VAL A 245 -44.00 19.60 42.10
CA VAL A 245 -44.23 20.11 43.49
C VAL A 245 -44.04 21.61 43.45
#